data_bf80b65ec5d8171cd0b24d83a85afb12
#
_entry.id   bf80b65ec5d8171cd0b24d83a85afb12
#
_cell.length_a   1.000
_cell.length_b   1.000
_cell.length_c   1.000
_cell.angle_alpha   90.00
_cell.angle_beta   90.00
_cell.angle_gamma   90.00
#
_symmetry.space_group_name_H-M   'P 1'
#
loop_
_entity.id
_entity.type
_entity.pdbx_description
1 polymer ?
#
loop_
_entity_poly.entity_id
_entity_poly.type
_entity_poly.pdbx_seq_one_letter_code
_entity_poly.pdbx_strand_id
1 'polypeptide(L)'
;MIHCPEIFHGLYIKPKNNDHIQVSPCCQSKTMVENNDEFSFESSNHLNNIRVDNLNDIKSDACRRCWEAETNGLQSKREAANDFYNNEIDTSTKIHTLEYNTTWACNLACIMCNPSDSSTWANELGINKDIKEEVIGGKSNTILDTLNLSSIRRVHFNGGEPLINSTHLDVLKKIPTLERCKISYNTNGTKLPNDEVIEYWSKCDIVRIFFSIDAIGDAF
;
A
#
# COMPACT_ATOMS: atom_id res chain seq x y z
N MET A 1 16.89 -7.93 -19.70
CA MET A 1 16.31 -8.50 -18.46
C MET A 1 15.23 -7.57 -17.94
N ILE A 2 14.04 -8.08 -17.67
CA ILE A 2 12.87 -7.32 -17.22
C ILE A 2 12.74 -7.28 -15.70
N HIS A 3 13.86 -7.38 -14.98
CA HIS A 3 13.84 -7.46 -13.52
C HIS A 3 13.09 -6.28 -12.87
N CYS A 4 12.29 -6.59 -11.82
CA CYS A 4 11.61 -5.63 -10.97
C CYS A 4 11.74 -6.05 -9.50
N PRO A 5 12.47 -5.29 -8.67
CA PRO A 5 12.66 -5.63 -7.25
C PRO A 5 11.34 -5.72 -6.46
N GLU A 6 10.36 -4.89 -6.79
CA GLU A 6 9.06 -4.91 -6.09
C GLU A 6 8.33 -6.26 -6.22
N ILE A 7 8.60 -7.05 -7.27
CA ILE A 7 8.02 -8.38 -7.44
C ILE A 7 8.49 -9.35 -6.33
N PHE A 8 9.73 -9.16 -5.85
CA PHE A 8 10.34 -10.01 -4.82
C PHE A 8 10.24 -9.40 -3.42
N HIS A 9 10.21 -8.06 -3.33
CA HIS A 9 10.37 -7.33 -2.07
C HIS A 9 9.22 -6.39 -1.75
N GLY A 10 8.29 -6.18 -2.67
CA GLY A 10 7.15 -5.30 -2.48
C GLY A 10 5.89 -6.07 -2.11
N LEU A 11 5.08 -5.48 -1.26
CA LEU A 11 3.75 -5.97 -0.93
C LEU A 11 2.78 -4.78 -0.83
N TYR A 12 1.78 -4.79 -1.69
CA TYR A 12 0.61 -3.92 -1.58
C TYR A 12 -0.53 -4.69 -0.94
N ILE A 13 -1.17 -4.09 0.06
CA ILE A 13 -2.33 -4.65 0.75
C ILE A 13 -3.45 -3.62 0.76
N LYS A 14 -4.64 -4.04 0.34
CA LYS A 14 -5.89 -3.29 0.52
C LYS A 14 -6.92 -4.21 1.19
N PRO A 15 -7.34 -3.93 2.44
CA PRO A 15 -8.43 -4.65 3.08
C PRO A 15 -9.70 -4.59 2.22
N LYS A 16 -10.40 -5.71 2.08
CA LYS A 16 -11.65 -5.81 1.36
C LYS A 16 -12.83 -6.00 2.31
N ASN A 17 -12.67 -6.87 3.28
CA ASN A 17 -13.58 -7.13 4.40
C ASN A 17 -12.78 -7.78 5.54
N ASN A 18 -13.45 -8.30 6.57
CA ASN A 18 -12.78 -8.94 7.71
C ASN A 18 -11.93 -10.15 7.34
N ASP A 19 -12.36 -10.92 6.32
CA ASP A 19 -11.76 -12.21 5.98
C ASP A 19 -10.85 -12.14 4.75
N HIS A 20 -10.95 -11.05 3.96
CA HIS A 20 -10.28 -10.97 2.67
C HIS A 20 -9.50 -9.66 2.49
N ILE A 21 -8.36 -9.78 1.84
CA ILE A 21 -7.51 -8.69 1.38
C ILE A 21 -7.32 -8.76 -0.14
N GLN A 22 -6.99 -7.62 -0.72
CA GLN A 22 -6.42 -7.54 -2.06
C GLN A 22 -4.91 -7.36 -1.94
N VAL A 23 -4.16 -8.20 -2.63
CA VAL A 23 -2.69 -8.19 -2.60
C VAL A 23 -2.10 -8.10 -4.01
N SER A 24 -0.95 -7.48 -4.10
CA SER A 24 -0.09 -7.45 -5.29
C SER A 24 1.34 -7.05 -4.91
N PRO A 25 2.34 -7.18 -5.79
CA PRO A 25 3.70 -6.73 -5.50
C PRO A 25 3.81 -5.22 -5.27
N CYS A 26 2.93 -4.42 -5.89
CA CYS A 26 2.88 -2.96 -5.74
C CYS A 26 1.52 -2.41 -6.20
N CYS A 27 1.22 -1.15 -5.91
CA CYS A 27 -0.06 -0.51 -6.27
C CYS A 27 -0.34 -0.39 -7.78
N GLN A 28 0.65 -0.59 -8.65
CA GLN A 28 0.47 -0.55 -10.10
C GLN A 28 0.18 -1.93 -10.70
N SER A 29 0.44 -3.00 -9.94
CA SER A 29 0.18 -4.36 -10.37
C SER A 29 -1.28 -4.74 -10.17
N LYS A 30 -1.76 -5.70 -10.98
CA LYS A 30 -3.07 -6.30 -10.80
C LYS A 30 -3.16 -6.99 -9.43
N THR A 31 -4.20 -6.67 -8.69
CA THR A 31 -4.46 -7.29 -7.38
C THR A 31 -5.21 -8.61 -7.50
N MET A 32 -5.01 -9.49 -6.53
CA MET A 32 -5.81 -10.69 -6.29
C MET A 32 -6.42 -10.64 -4.90
N VAL A 33 -7.62 -11.21 -4.75
CA VAL A 33 -8.28 -11.37 -3.45
C VAL A 33 -7.79 -12.66 -2.82
N GLU A 34 -7.30 -12.55 -1.59
CA GLU A 34 -6.83 -13.69 -0.78
C GLU A 34 -7.50 -13.65 0.60
N ASN A 35 -7.55 -14.79 1.29
CA ASN A 35 -8.05 -14.89 2.65
C ASN A 35 -6.97 -14.40 3.62
N ASN A 36 -7.36 -13.61 4.63
CA ASN A 36 -6.43 -13.03 5.60
C ASN A 36 -5.64 -14.09 6.37
N ASP A 37 -6.33 -15.15 6.82
CA ASP A 37 -5.74 -16.17 7.70
C ASP A 37 -4.85 -17.15 6.94
N GLU A 38 -5.03 -17.24 5.61
CA GLU A 38 -4.27 -18.18 4.75
C GLU A 38 -3.16 -17.46 3.96
N PHE A 39 -3.14 -16.13 3.96
CA PHE A 39 -2.16 -15.39 3.19
C PHE A 39 -0.74 -15.55 3.75
N SER A 40 0.19 -15.86 2.84
CA SER A 40 1.63 -15.80 3.10
C SER A 40 2.31 -15.12 1.92
N PHE A 41 3.17 -14.16 2.22
CA PHE A 41 3.92 -13.43 1.19
C PHE A 41 4.81 -14.35 0.35
N GLU A 42 5.38 -15.37 0.97
CA GLU A 42 6.28 -16.32 0.35
C GLU A 42 5.54 -17.36 -0.51
N SER A 43 4.35 -17.79 -0.08
CA SER A 43 3.63 -18.91 -0.70
C SER A 43 2.40 -18.50 -1.52
N SER A 44 2.01 -17.22 -1.55
CA SER A 44 0.90 -16.74 -2.38
C SER A 44 1.06 -17.15 -3.84
N ASN A 45 0.09 -17.88 -4.38
CA ASN A 45 0.12 -18.32 -5.77
C ASN A 45 0.14 -17.14 -6.74
N HIS A 46 -0.60 -16.07 -6.44
CA HIS A 46 -0.62 -14.88 -7.28
C HIS A 46 0.76 -14.22 -7.37
N LEU A 47 1.40 -13.99 -6.22
CA LEU A 47 2.73 -13.37 -6.19
C LEU A 47 3.79 -14.27 -6.82
N ASN A 48 3.72 -15.58 -6.59
CA ASN A 48 4.67 -16.54 -7.13
C ASN A 48 4.57 -16.66 -8.66
N ASN A 49 3.38 -16.62 -9.23
CA ASN A 49 3.23 -16.61 -10.69
C ASN A 49 3.92 -15.38 -11.31
N ILE A 50 3.79 -14.19 -10.72
CA ILE A 50 4.46 -12.97 -11.18
C ILE A 50 5.99 -13.09 -11.01
N ARG A 51 6.48 -13.69 -9.92
CA ARG A 51 7.91 -13.96 -9.69
C ARG A 51 8.47 -14.90 -10.75
N VAL A 52 7.76 -15.98 -11.05
CA VAL A 52 8.15 -16.95 -12.10
C VAL A 52 8.21 -16.30 -13.46
N ASP A 53 7.22 -15.48 -13.84
CA ASP A 53 7.25 -14.72 -15.09
C ASP A 53 8.50 -13.85 -15.16
N ASN A 54 8.81 -13.10 -14.09
CA ASN A 54 9.94 -12.20 -14.02
C ASN A 54 11.30 -12.93 -14.14
N LEU A 55 11.43 -14.08 -13.49
CA LEU A 55 12.64 -14.92 -13.56
C LEU A 55 12.88 -15.51 -14.96
N ASN A 56 11.82 -15.69 -15.74
CA ASN A 56 11.87 -16.21 -17.11
C ASN A 56 11.89 -15.10 -18.17
N ASP A 57 12.13 -13.83 -17.81
CA ASP A 57 12.07 -12.67 -18.70
C ASP A 57 10.69 -12.53 -19.42
N ILE A 58 9.61 -12.98 -18.79
CA ILE A 58 8.25 -12.84 -19.30
C ILE A 58 7.62 -11.58 -18.72
N LYS A 59 7.10 -10.71 -19.60
CA LYS A 59 6.32 -9.53 -19.23
C LYS A 59 4.94 -9.95 -18.68
N SER A 60 4.83 -10.12 -17.36
CA SER A 60 3.57 -10.50 -16.75
C SER A 60 2.46 -9.50 -17.04
N ASP A 61 1.26 -9.99 -17.40
CA ASP A 61 0.07 -9.14 -17.61
C ASP A 61 -0.33 -8.38 -16.33
N ALA A 62 -0.02 -8.93 -15.17
CA ALA A 62 -0.23 -8.26 -13.91
C ALA A 62 0.53 -6.93 -13.79
N CYS A 63 1.65 -6.77 -14.49
CA CYS A 63 2.50 -5.59 -14.51
C CYS A 63 2.32 -4.70 -15.75
N ARG A 64 1.23 -4.88 -16.50
CA ARG A 64 0.97 -4.22 -17.79
C ARG A 64 1.16 -2.71 -17.77
N ARG A 65 0.76 -2.03 -16.68
CA ARG A 65 0.90 -0.57 -16.54
C ARG A 65 2.35 -0.10 -16.64
N CYS A 66 3.31 -0.85 -16.10
CA CYS A 66 4.72 -0.52 -16.25
C CYS A 66 5.18 -0.69 -17.69
N TRP A 67 4.79 -1.79 -18.35
CA TRP A 67 5.15 -2.04 -19.75
C TRP A 67 4.58 -1.01 -20.71
N GLU A 68 3.34 -0.57 -20.48
CA GLU A 68 2.70 0.51 -21.22
C GLU A 68 3.42 1.85 -21.02
N ALA A 69 3.77 2.21 -19.79
CA ALA A 69 4.51 3.43 -19.47
C ALA A 69 5.85 3.45 -20.21
N GLU A 70 6.65 2.38 -20.11
CA GLU A 70 7.95 2.26 -20.76
C GLU A 70 7.84 2.30 -22.31
N THR A 71 6.81 1.66 -22.88
CA THR A 71 6.55 1.71 -24.33
C THR A 71 6.25 3.12 -24.79
N ASN A 72 5.63 3.94 -23.96
CA ASN A 72 5.32 5.35 -24.23
C ASN A 72 6.45 6.32 -23.82
N GLY A 73 7.62 5.81 -23.43
CA GLY A 73 8.78 6.64 -23.02
C GLY A 73 8.59 7.34 -21.67
N LEU A 74 7.67 6.85 -20.83
CA LEU A 74 7.43 7.36 -19.48
C LEU A 74 8.16 6.49 -18.47
N GLN A 75 8.67 7.10 -17.39
CA GLN A 75 9.25 6.35 -16.28
C GLN A 75 8.21 5.47 -15.62
N SER A 76 8.47 4.18 -15.56
CA SER A 76 7.61 3.21 -14.87
C SER A 76 7.94 3.10 -13.38
N LYS A 77 7.00 2.52 -12.60
CA LYS A 77 7.28 2.17 -11.20
C LYS A 77 8.39 1.11 -11.10
N ARG A 78 8.51 0.22 -12.08
CA ARG A 78 9.59 -0.78 -12.15
C ARG A 78 10.96 -0.10 -12.26
N GLU A 79 11.11 0.89 -13.15
CA GLU A 79 12.36 1.64 -13.30
C GLU A 79 12.69 2.41 -12.03
N ALA A 80 11.72 3.12 -11.44
CA ALA A 80 11.90 3.82 -10.17
C ALA A 80 12.27 2.85 -9.02
N ALA A 81 11.75 1.62 -9.04
CA ALA A 81 12.13 0.60 -8.07
C ALA A 81 13.57 0.12 -8.30
N ASN A 82 13.97 -0.13 -9.54
CA ASN A 82 15.36 -0.50 -9.85
C ASN A 82 16.34 0.58 -9.39
N ASP A 83 16.02 1.86 -9.60
CA ASP A 83 16.84 2.98 -9.10
C ASP A 83 16.93 2.99 -7.57
N PHE A 84 15.80 2.74 -6.87
CA PHE A 84 15.77 2.67 -5.41
C PHE A 84 16.64 1.54 -4.85
N TYR A 85 16.70 0.41 -5.54
CA TYR A 85 17.51 -0.76 -5.17
C TYR A 85 18.91 -0.76 -5.83
N ASN A 86 19.37 0.37 -6.39
CA ASN A 86 20.65 0.50 -7.09
C ASN A 86 20.88 -0.53 -8.20
N ASN A 87 19.82 -0.96 -8.86
CA ASN A 87 19.82 -2.02 -9.87
C ASN A 87 20.37 -3.39 -9.36
N GLU A 88 20.33 -3.62 -8.06
CA GLU A 88 20.71 -4.91 -7.48
C GLU A 88 19.65 -5.96 -7.81
N ILE A 89 20.11 -7.15 -8.22
CA ILE A 89 19.25 -8.31 -8.49
C ILE A 89 19.25 -9.20 -7.26
N ASP A 90 18.23 -9.02 -6.41
CA ASP A 90 17.94 -9.90 -5.29
C ASP A 90 16.56 -10.55 -5.53
N THR A 91 16.53 -11.87 -5.55
CA THR A 91 15.32 -12.67 -5.76
C THR A 91 14.84 -13.32 -4.47
N SER A 92 15.41 -12.97 -3.33
CA SER A 92 14.92 -13.43 -2.02
C SER A 92 13.54 -12.83 -1.73
N THR A 93 12.66 -13.63 -1.16
CA THR A 93 11.30 -13.20 -0.82
C THR A 93 11.25 -12.58 0.58
N LYS A 94 11.66 -11.32 0.71
CA LYS A 94 11.63 -10.55 1.96
C LYS A 94 10.91 -9.24 1.74
N ILE A 95 10.00 -8.86 2.64
CA ILE A 95 9.27 -7.60 2.52
C ILE A 95 10.19 -6.43 2.87
N HIS A 96 10.60 -5.66 1.85
CA HIS A 96 11.35 -4.42 2.01
C HIS A 96 10.45 -3.19 1.83
N THR A 97 9.40 -3.31 1.01
CA THR A 97 8.44 -2.25 0.75
C THR A 97 7.04 -2.73 1.07
N LEU A 98 6.33 -2.01 1.91
CA LEU A 98 4.92 -2.23 2.20
C LEU A 98 4.11 -1.00 1.76
N GLU A 99 3.17 -1.19 0.85
CA GLU A 99 2.14 -0.21 0.50
C GLU A 99 0.82 -0.66 1.14
N TYR A 100 0.37 0.05 2.15
CA TYR A 100 -0.75 -0.39 2.97
C TYR A 100 -1.91 0.61 2.92
N ASN A 101 -3.06 0.16 2.40
CA ASN A 101 -4.30 0.89 2.52
C ASN A 101 -4.88 0.66 3.91
N THR A 102 -4.74 1.66 4.78
CA THR A 102 -5.06 1.53 6.22
C THR A 102 -6.53 1.37 6.49
N THR A 103 -7.36 2.02 5.68
CA THR A 103 -8.80 2.08 5.87
C THR A 103 -9.50 2.54 4.60
N TRP A 104 -10.77 2.25 4.52
CA TRP A 104 -11.69 2.81 3.56
C TRP A 104 -12.40 4.08 4.11
N ALA A 105 -12.32 4.32 5.42
CA ALA A 105 -12.90 5.49 6.04
C ALA A 105 -12.24 6.77 5.51
N CYS A 106 -13.04 7.70 5.04
CA CYS A 106 -12.64 9.03 4.60
C CYS A 106 -13.71 10.04 4.96
N ASN A 107 -13.32 11.22 5.36
CA ASN A 107 -14.24 12.33 5.70
C ASN A 107 -14.48 13.28 4.51
N LEU A 108 -13.95 12.98 3.33
CA LEU A 108 -14.17 13.74 2.10
C LEU A 108 -14.75 12.88 0.99
N ALA A 109 -15.52 13.52 0.10
CA ALA A 109 -16.06 12.96 -1.13
C ALA A 109 -15.45 13.69 -2.34
N CYS A 110 -14.13 13.58 -2.53
CA CYS A 110 -13.41 14.22 -3.63
C CYS A 110 -13.91 13.72 -4.98
N ILE A 111 -14.10 14.62 -5.95
CA ILE A 111 -14.70 14.30 -7.26
C ILE A 111 -13.95 13.22 -8.06
N MET A 112 -12.63 13.11 -7.86
CA MET A 112 -11.80 12.08 -8.53
C MET A 112 -11.70 10.78 -7.74
N CYS A 113 -12.36 10.68 -6.58
CA CYS A 113 -12.40 9.46 -5.77
C CYS A 113 -13.60 8.59 -6.14
N ASN A 114 -13.63 7.38 -5.64
CA ASN A 114 -14.71 6.43 -5.88
C ASN A 114 -15.24 5.83 -4.57
N PRO A 115 -16.46 5.23 -4.58
CA PRO A 115 -17.08 4.67 -3.38
C PRO A 115 -16.29 3.54 -2.72
N SER A 116 -15.39 2.86 -3.45
CA SER A 116 -14.56 1.79 -2.88
C SER A 116 -13.34 2.33 -2.13
N ASP A 117 -13.05 3.62 -2.23
CA ASP A 117 -11.92 4.29 -1.60
C ASP A 117 -12.34 5.45 -0.68
N SER A 118 -13.66 5.72 -0.55
CA SER A 118 -14.20 6.74 0.36
C SER A 118 -15.54 6.31 0.93
N SER A 119 -15.59 6.19 2.25
CA SER A 119 -16.84 5.90 2.98
C SER A 119 -17.87 7.03 2.85
N THR A 120 -17.44 8.28 2.70
CA THR A 120 -18.34 9.43 2.46
C THR A 120 -19.01 9.29 1.10
N TRP A 121 -18.27 8.99 0.02
CA TRP A 121 -18.85 8.70 -1.29
C TRP A 121 -19.85 7.54 -1.25
N ALA A 122 -19.47 6.44 -0.61
CA ALA A 122 -20.37 5.29 -0.50
C ALA A 122 -21.65 5.64 0.25
N ASN A 123 -21.58 6.50 1.27
CA ASN A 123 -22.74 7.01 2.00
C ASN A 123 -23.67 7.84 1.12
N GLU A 124 -23.11 8.78 0.36
CA GLU A 124 -23.89 9.67 -0.51
C GLU A 124 -24.62 8.89 -1.62
N LEU A 125 -23.98 7.86 -2.14
CA LEU A 125 -24.56 7.01 -3.19
C LEU A 125 -25.44 5.86 -2.66
N GLY A 126 -25.61 5.73 -1.34
CA GLY A 126 -26.40 4.65 -0.72
C GLY A 126 -25.79 3.25 -0.91
N ILE A 127 -24.49 3.17 -1.25
CA ILE A 127 -23.79 1.91 -1.48
C ILE A 127 -23.40 1.31 -0.14
N ASN A 128 -23.92 0.12 0.14
CA ASN A 128 -23.60 -0.80 1.25
C ASN A 128 -23.37 -0.21 2.66
N LYS A 129 -24.38 -0.34 3.51
CA LYS A 129 -24.25 -0.14 4.95
C LYS A 129 -23.42 -1.24 5.64
N ASP A 130 -23.44 -2.46 5.12
CA ASP A 130 -22.87 -3.65 5.76
C ASP A 130 -21.31 -3.70 5.71
N ILE A 131 -20.70 -3.11 4.68
CA ILE A 131 -19.23 -2.99 4.60
C ILE A 131 -18.67 -1.96 5.60
N LYS A 132 -19.49 -1.04 6.09
CA LYS A 132 -19.04 0.11 6.90
C LYS A 132 -18.49 -0.23 8.27
N GLU A 133 -19.16 -1.13 8.98
CA GLU A 133 -18.78 -1.46 10.36
C GLU A 133 -17.55 -2.37 10.42
N GLU A 134 -17.41 -3.27 9.45
CA GLU A 134 -16.35 -4.26 9.40
C GLU A 134 -15.00 -3.65 8.99
N VAL A 135 -14.97 -2.78 7.98
CA VAL A 135 -13.70 -2.18 7.48
C VAL A 135 -13.28 -0.94 8.27
N ILE A 136 -14.21 -0.23 8.91
CA ILE A 136 -13.93 0.92 9.79
C ILE A 136 -13.47 0.46 11.18
N GLY A 137 -13.91 -0.72 11.63
CA GLY A 137 -13.72 -1.20 13.00
C GLY A 137 -12.37 -1.81 13.36
N GLY A 138 -11.41 -1.88 12.47
CA GLY A 138 -10.03 -2.27 12.78
C GLY A 138 -9.78 -3.76 13.04
N LYS A 139 -10.72 -4.68 12.74
CA LYS A 139 -10.49 -6.14 12.84
C LYS A 139 -9.68 -6.73 11.68
N SER A 140 -9.40 -5.96 10.64
CA SER A 140 -8.65 -6.41 9.45
C SER A 140 -7.13 -6.54 9.69
N ASN A 141 -6.65 -6.38 10.92
CA ASN A 141 -5.22 -6.38 11.23
C ASN A 141 -4.62 -7.77 11.49
N THR A 142 -5.40 -8.84 11.39
CA THR A 142 -4.86 -10.21 11.53
C THR A 142 -3.76 -10.49 10.51
N ILE A 143 -3.89 -9.94 9.30
CA ILE A 143 -2.84 -10.03 8.26
C ILE A 143 -1.48 -9.52 8.74
N LEU A 144 -1.44 -8.47 9.56
CA LEU A 144 -0.18 -7.94 10.07
C LEU A 144 0.55 -8.93 11.01
N ASP A 145 -0.18 -9.87 11.60
CA ASP A 145 0.39 -10.89 12.49
C ASP A 145 1.12 -11.99 11.71
N THR A 146 0.75 -12.19 10.44
CA THR A 146 1.38 -13.17 9.57
C THR A 146 2.58 -12.62 8.79
N LEU A 147 2.76 -11.29 8.74
CA LEU A 147 3.83 -10.67 7.96
C LEU A 147 5.14 -10.58 8.75
N ASN A 148 6.23 -10.99 8.11
CA ASN A 148 7.57 -10.75 8.61
C ASN A 148 8.08 -9.38 8.13
N LEU A 149 7.99 -8.37 9.00
CA LEU A 149 8.43 -7.00 8.73
C LEU A 149 9.87 -6.70 9.17
N SER A 150 10.68 -7.71 9.50
CA SER A 150 12.05 -7.51 9.99
C SER A 150 13.00 -6.90 8.96
N SER A 151 12.71 -7.04 7.67
CA SER A 151 13.51 -6.51 6.57
C SER A 151 12.94 -5.24 5.95
N ILE A 152 11.89 -4.67 6.55
CA ILE A 152 11.22 -3.49 6.00
C ILE A 152 12.16 -2.28 5.92
N ARG A 153 12.10 -1.55 4.80
CA ARG A 153 12.88 -0.32 4.53
C ARG A 153 11.99 0.86 4.17
N ARG A 154 10.79 0.56 3.65
CA ARG A 154 9.86 1.59 3.19
C ARG A 154 8.42 1.16 3.46
N VAL A 155 7.65 2.08 4.05
CA VAL A 155 6.19 1.91 4.17
C VAL A 155 5.48 3.12 3.57
N HIS A 156 4.47 2.85 2.76
CA HIS A 156 3.60 3.87 2.21
C HIS A 156 2.16 3.63 2.64
N PHE A 157 1.58 4.60 3.34
CA PHE A 157 0.22 4.54 3.83
C PHE A 157 -0.73 5.29 2.89
N ASN A 158 -1.72 4.54 2.41
CA ASN A 158 -2.83 5.02 1.62
C ASN A 158 -4.15 4.61 2.30
N GLY A 159 -5.25 4.86 1.63
CA GLY A 159 -6.58 4.45 2.03
C GLY A 159 -7.60 5.53 1.70
N GLY A 160 -8.69 5.61 2.45
CA GLY A 160 -9.54 6.78 2.47
C GLY A 160 -8.76 7.96 3.03
N GLU A 161 -8.73 8.13 4.35
CA GLU A 161 -7.80 9.04 5.04
C GLU A 161 -7.00 8.24 6.09
N PRO A 162 -5.69 8.02 5.88
CA PRO A 162 -4.88 7.18 6.76
C PRO A 162 -4.84 7.61 8.23
N LEU A 163 -4.98 8.92 8.50
CA LEU A 163 -4.90 9.46 9.85
C LEU A 163 -6.25 9.46 10.59
N ILE A 164 -7.33 8.93 9.98
CA ILE A 164 -8.64 8.83 10.65
C ILE A 164 -8.65 7.78 11.76
N ASN A 165 -7.90 6.69 11.59
CA ASN A 165 -7.84 5.59 12.55
C ASN A 165 -6.40 5.25 12.94
N SER A 166 -6.22 4.27 13.85
CA SER A 166 -4.92 3.87 14.37
C SER A 166 -4.25 2.73 13.57
N THR A 167 -4.85 2.22 12.50
CA THR A 167 -4.33 1.06 11.77
C THR A 167 -2.89 1.25 11.27
N HIS A 168 -2.55 2.48 10.84
CA HIS A 168 -1.17 2.80 10.45
C HIS A 168 -0.18 2.68 11.63
N LEU A 169 -0.60 3.00 12.86
CA LEU A 169 0.22 2.81 14.07
C LEU A 169 0.45 1.33 14.36
N ASP A 170 -0.54 0.47 14.13
CA ASP A 170 -0.39 -0.97 14.34
C ASP A 170 0.69 -1.54 13.42
N VAL A 171 0.79 -1.03 12.19
CA VAL A 171 1.91 -1.37 11.28
C VAL A 171 3.24 -0.88 11.86
N LEU A 172 3.34 0.39 12.28
CA LEU A 172 4.57 0.95 12.81
C LEU A 172 5.04 0.23 14.08
N LYS A 173 4.12 -0.17 14.95
CA LYS A 173 4.41 -0.94 16.17
C LYS A 173 5.04 -2.32 15.89
N LYS A 174 4.79 -2.90 14.72
CA LYS A 174 5.32 -4.20 14.30
C LYS A 174 6.68 -4.12 13.60
N ILE A 175 7.16 -2.94 13.24
CA ILE A 175 8.45 -2.74 12.60
C ILE A 175 9.55 -2.68 13.68
N PRO A 176 10.48 -3.64 13.72
CA PRO A 176 11.49 -3.70 14.79
C PRO A 176 12.58 -2.65 14.67
N THR A 177 12.80 -2.06 13.49
CA THR A 177 13.92 -1.15 13.17
C THR A 177 13.43 0.09 12.44
N LEU A 178 12.60 0.92 13.12
CA LEU A 178 12.04 2.16 12.54
C LEU A 178 13.13 3.15 12.11
N GLU A 179 14.25 3.19 12.78
CA GLU A 179 15.40 4.07 12.47
C GLU A 179 16.01 3.81 11.08
N ARG A 180 15.64 2.71 10.42
CA ARG A 180 16.05 2.38 9.05
C ARG A 180 14.89 2.45 8.06
N CYS A 181 13.71 2.80 8.54
CA CYS A 181 12.49 2.77 7.74
C CYS A 181 12.12 4.19 7.27
N LYS A 182 11.85 4.30 5.96
CA LYS A 182 11.28 5.50 5.35
C LYS A 182 9.77 5.32 5.28
N ILE A 183 9.03 6.20 5.94
CA ILE A 183 7.56 6.16 5.89
C ILE A 183 7.00 7.32 5.08
N SER A 184 5.86 7.08 4.46
CA SER A 184 5.15 8.11 3.70
C SER A 184 3.64 7.94 3.79
N TYR A 185 2.92 9.05 3.72
CA TYR A 185 1.47 9.13 3.76
C TYR A 185 0.94 9.94 2.60
N ASN A 186 -0.13 9.45 1.96
CA ASN A 186 -1.03 10.30 1.20
C ASN A 186 -2.19 10.68 2.11
N THR A 187 -2.39 11.97 2.34
CA THR A 187 -3.43 12.49 3.25
C THR A 187 -4.14 13.69 2.64
N ASN A 188 -5.42 13.82 2.94
CA ASN A 188 -6.19 15.02 2.58
C ASN A 188 -5.90 16.22 3.53
N GLY A 189 -5.09 16.02 4.58
CA GLY A 189 -4.65 17.05 5.50
C GLY A 189 -5.70 17.55 6.49
N THR A 190 -6.89 16.94 6.56
CA THR A 190 -7.97 17.36 7.47
C THR A 190 -7.81 16.79 8.88
N LYS A 191 -6.91 15.83 9.07
CA LYS A 191 -6.60 15.21 10.36
C LYS A 191 -5.15 15.45 10.71
N LEU A 192 -4.93 15.96 11.91
CA LEU A 192 -3.58 16.08 12.47
C LEU A 192 -3.17 14.78 13.17
N PRO A 193 -1.89 14.40 13.10
CA PRO A 193 -1.36 13.29 13.88
C PRO A 193 -1.46 13.63 15.38
N ASN A 194 -1.76 12.64 16.20
CA ASN A 194 -1.70 12.78 17.66
C ASN A 194 -0.26 12.57 18.17
N ASP A 195 -0.05 12.77 19.48
CA ASP A 195 1.28 12.68 20.09
C ASP A 195 1.91 11.28 19.92
N GLU A 196 1.13 10.22 19.98
CA GLU A 196 1.61 8.86 19.76
C GLU A 196 2.13 8.67 18.33
N VAL A 197 1.42 9.19 17.34
CA VAL A 197 1.87 9.17 15.94
C VAL A 197 3.18 9.94 15.78
N ILE A 198 3.27 11.14 16.35
CA ILE A 198 4.48 11.96 16.30
C ILE A 198 5.66 11.24 16.97
N GLU A 199 5.43 10.56 18.09
CA GLU A 199 6.45 9.76 18.77
C GLU A 199 6.99 8.65 17.84
N TYR A 200 6.11 7.90 17.16
CA TYR A 200 6.56 6.87 16.22
C TYR A 200 7.25 7.46 14.99
N TRP A 201 6.78 8.58 14.47
CA TRP A 201 7.42 9.27 13.37
C TRP A 201 8.83 9.73 13.71
N SER A 202 9.06 10.20 14.94
CA SER A 202 10.38 10.64 15.40
C SER A 202 11.42 9.51 15.46
N LYS A 203 10.99 8.25 15.47
CA LYS A 203 11.85 7.07 15.46
C LYS A 203 12.26 6.64 14.04
N CYS A 204 11.59 7.17 12.99
CA CYS A 204 11.83 6.78 11.62
C CYS A 204 13.02 7.53 10.98
N ASP A 205 13.69 6.90 10.00
CA ASP A 205 14.73 7.56 9.21
C ASP A 205 14.19 8.81 8.47
N ILE A 206 13.08 8.61 7.75
CA ILE A 206 12.42 9.68 6.99
C ILE A 206 10.91 9.55 7.13
N VAL A 207 10.24 10.68 7.37
CA VAL A 207 8.79 10.82 7.26
C VAL A 207 8.47 11.78 6.12
N ARG A 208 7.64 11.33 5.16
CA ARG A 208 7.14 12.15 4.05
C ARG A 208 5.63 12.22 4.07
N ILE A 209 5.10 13.42 4.01
CA ILE A 209 3.66 13.65 3.94
C ILE A 209 3.34 14.25 2.56
N PHE A 210 2.51 13.56 1.80
CA PHE A 210 1.98 14.03 0.53
C PHE A 210 0.55 14.51 0.77
N PHE A 211 0.35 15.82 0.69
CA PHE A 211 -0.98 16.42 0.81
C PHE A 211 -1.71 16.35 -0.52
N SER A 212 -2.90 15.72 -0.51
CA SER A 212 -3.81 15.67 -1.65
C SER A 212 -4.62 16.97 -1.67
N ILE A 213 -4.14 17.96 -2.42
CA ILE A 213 -4.74 19.29 -2.52
C ILE A 213 -5.17 19.52 -3.97
N ASP A 214 -6.46 19.79 -4.18
CA ASP A 214 -7.02 19.99 -5.53
C ASP A 214 -6.74 21.39 -6.08
N ALA A 215 -6.63 22.40 -5.20
CA ALA A 215 -6.36 23.78 -5.58
C ALA A 215 -5.67 24.57 -4.46
N ILE A 216 -5.16 25.76 -4.78
CA ILE A 216 -4.59 26.71 -3.84
C ILE A 216 -5.07 28.14 -4.16
N GLY A 217 -5.07 29.03 -3.15
CA GLY A 217 -5.49 30.42 -3.31
C GLY A 217 -6.98 30.55 -3.65
N ASP A 218 -7.31 31.49 -4.54
CA ASP A 218 -8.70 31.79 -4.90
C ASP A 218 -9.42 30.69 -5.68
N ALA A 219 -8.71 29.63 -6.06
CA ALA A 219 -9.27 28.45 -6.75
C ALA A 219 -9.70 27.34 -5.78
N PHE A 220 -9.50 27.55 -4.47
CA PHE A 220 -9.84 26.57 -3.42
C PHE A 220 -11.22 26.80 -2.85
#